data_7aaa6f404a96904b2dd926adf2309c33
#
_entry.id   7aaa6f404a96904b2dd926adf2309c33
#
_cell.length_a   1.000
_cell.length_b   1.000
_cell.length_c   1.000
_cell.angle_alpha   90.00
_cell.angle_beta   90.00
_cell.angle_gamma   90.00
#
_symmetry.space_group_name_H-M   'P 1'
#
loop_
_entity.id
_entity.type
_entity.pdbx_description
1 polymer ?
#
loop_
_entity_poly.entity_id
_entity_poly.type
_entity_poly.pdbx_seq_one_letter_code
_entity_poly.pdbx_strand_id
1 'polypeptide(L)'
;ANKALPAAESVETTEVFFGNTDAVRIGSSEETRSTSLPTSYWSLAQKSYTADLQVVGKHWLYTNYYYHPNGDGKIYVDYSVRADTRTTTFYIGLYDLTQDKLVVEFTVNDVRTSGKTGSMNFYNLVQSHNYAVCFRAHPSSLNGSAVIKH
;
A
#
# COMPACT_ATOMS: atom_id res chain seq x y z
N ALA A 1 -17.76 11.88 11.90
CA ALA A 1 -17.28 12.00 11.41
C ALA A 1 -15.93 11.87 11.20
N ASN A 2 -15.51 11.82 10.55
CA ASN A 2 -14.44 11.70 10.40
C ASN A 2 -13.80 12.47 10.24
N LYS A 3 -13.36 12.70 10.43
CA LYS A 3 -12.75 13.35 10.57
C LYS A 3 -11.65 13.47 10.25
N ALA A 4 -10.96 13.57 10.75
CA ALA A 4 -9.64 13.84 10.41
C ALA A 4 -9.25 13.03 9.27
N LEU A 5 -8.35 13.46 8.52
CA LEU A 5 -7.82 12.70 7.46
C LEU A 5 -7.08 11.52 8.00
N PRO A 6 -7.17 10.38 7.35
CA PRO A 6 -6.32 9.26 7.70
C PRO A 6 -4.87 9.65 7.55
N ALA A 7 -4.05 9.05 8.35
CA ALA A 7 -2.62 9.29 8.31
C ALA A 7 -1.90 7.98 8.44
N ALA A 8 -0.61 8.01 8.21
CA ALA A 8 0.23 6.84 8.33
C ALA A 8 1.07 6.98 9.58
N GLU A 9 1.21 5.91 10.30
CA GLU A 9 2.02 5.87 11.50
C GLU A 9 3.11 4.85 11.31
N SER A 10 4.35 5.29 11.41
CA SER A 10 5.48 4.41 11.17
C SER A 10 5.78 3.59 12.39
N VAL A 11 5.94 2.29 12.21
CA VAL A 11 6.43 1.39 13.24
C VAL A 11 7.94 1.27 13.10
N GLU A 12 8.43 1.51 11.93
CA GLU A 12 9.85 1.50 11.62
C GLU A 12 10.23 2.86 11.14
N THR A 13 11.44 3.00 10.65
CA THR A 13 11.83 4.29 10.16
C THR A 13 11.35 4.48 8.75
N THR A 14 10.32 5.19 8.59
CA THR A 14 9.85 5.58 7.28
C THR A 14 9.35 7.01 7.37
N GLU A 15 9.09 7.58 6.23
CA GLU A 15 8.65 8.97 6.15
C GLU A 15 7.34 9.02 5.44
N VAL A 16 6.53 9.97 5.83
CA VAL A 16 5.24 10.18 5.21
C VAL A 16 5.38 11.25 4.15
N PHE A 17 4.72 11.04 3.06
CA PHE A 17 4.83 11.92 1.96
C PHE A 17 3.56 11.84 1.12
N PHE A 18 3.11 12.94 0.57
CA PHE A 18 1.90 12.99 -0.22
C PHE A 18 2.22 13.22 -1.66
N GLY A 19 1.65 12.40 -2.51
CA GLY A 19 1.80 12.54 -3.93
C GLY A 19 0.66 11.88 -4.61
N ASN A 20 0.78 11.78 -5.91
CA ASN A 20 -0.30 11.28 -6.67
C ASN A 20 0.19 10.75 -7.97
N THR A 21 -0.34 9.66 -8.41
CA THR A 21 0.06 9.09 -9.67
C THR A 21 -1.04 8.20 -10.20
N ASP A 22 -0.81 7.68 -11.38
CA ASP A 22 -1.68 6.69 -11.94
C ASP A 22 -1.61 5.43 -11.12
N ALA A 23 -2.64 4.64 -11.21
CA ALA A 23 -2.75 3.47 -10.40
C ALA A 23 -2.96 2.24 -11.25
N VAL A 24 -2.35 1.16 -10.82
CA VAL A 24 -2.47 -0.12 -11.48
C VAL A 24 -2.76 -1.15 -10.42
N ARG A 25 -3.70 -2.03 -10.68
CA ARG A 25 -4.06 -3.02 -9.71
C ARG A 25 -3.04 -4.15 -9.67
N ILE A 26 -2.70 -4.59 -8.46
CA ILE A 26 -1.87 -5.74 -8.25
C ILE A 26 -2.75 -6.95 -8.14
N GLY A 27 -2.42 -7.98 -8.86
CA GLY A 27 -3.11 -9.24 -8.79
C GLY A 27 -2.18 -10.35 -8.45
N SER A 28 -2.73 -11.54 -8.39
CA SER A 28 -1.97 -12.72 -8.05
C SER A 28 -1.53 -13.50 -9.29
N SER A 29 -1.72 -12.96 -10.45
CA SER A 29 -1.39 -13.66 -11.66
C SER A 29 -0.98 -12.64 -12.68
N GLU A 30 -1.13 -12.98 -13.92
CA GLU A 30 -0.75 -12.06 -14.97
C GLU A 30 -1.64 -10.83 -14.97
N GLU A 31 -2.74 -10.84 -14.25
CA GLU A 31 -3.50 -9.61 -14.10
C GLU A 31 -2.97 -8.73 -13.02
N THR A 32 -1.78 -8.98 -12.56
CA THR A 32 -1.23 -8.16 -11.49
C THR A 32 -1.15 -6.71 -11.87
N ARG A 33 -1.20 -6.40 -13.14
CA ARG A 33 -1.13 -5.02 -13.56
C ARG A 33 -2.43 -4.58 -14.14
N SER A 34 -3.12 -3.76 -13.41
CA SER A 34 -4.40 -3.23 -13.83
C SER A 34 -4.55 -1.83 -13.28
N THR A 35 -5.16 -0.96 -14.07
CA THR A 35 -5.49 0.37 -13.58
C THR A 35 -6.79 0.38 -12.82
N SER A 36 -7.45 -0.76 -12.70
CA SER A 36 -8.73 -0.83 -12.02
C SER A 36 -8.57 -0.93 -10.53
N LEU A 37 -9.48 -0.32 -9.82
CA LEU A 37 -9.58 -0.50 -8.38
C LEU A 37 -10.19 -1.86 -8.09
N PRO A 38 -9.90 -2.44 -6.92
CA PRO A 38 -10.47 -3.72 -6.56
C PRO A 38 -11.97 -3.61 -6.35
N THR A 39 -12.66 -4.70 -6.63
CA THR A 39 -14.12 -4.77 -6.46
C THR A 39 -14.52 -5.86 -5.48
N SER A 40 -13.58 -6.60 -4.93
CA SER A 40 -13.85 -7.69 -4.02
C SER A 40 -13.27 -7.43 -2.65
N TYR A 41 -13.95 -7.90 -1.64
CA TYR A 41 -13.58 -7.69 -0.25
C TYR A 41 -12.73 -8.85 0.26
N TRP A 42 -11.74 -8.52 1.09
CA TRP A 42 -10.92 -9.51 1.79
C TRP A 42 -10.98 -9.20 3.27
N SER A 43 -11.30 -10.20 4.08
CA SER A 43 -11.39 -10.00 5.53
C SER A 43 -10.03 -10.16 6.18
N LEU A 44 -9.44 -9.05 6.57
CA LEU A 44 -8.18 -9.08 7.30
C LEU A 44 -8.35 -9.63 8.71
N ALA A 45 -9.58 -9.61 9.22
CA ALA A 45 -9.84 -10.21 10.53
C ALA A 45 -9.63 -11.72 10.49
N GLN A 46 -9.83 -12.34 9.34
CA GLN A 46 -9.69 -13.77 9.21
C GLN A 46 -8.32 -14.18 8.73
N LYS A 47 -7.70 -13.36 7.88
CA LYS A 47 -6.42 -13.73 7.31
C LYS A 47 -5.73 -12.50 6.76
N SER A 48 -4.41 -12.43 6.95
CA SER A 48 -3.61 -11.38 6.32
C SER A 48 -3.55 -11.60 4.82
N TYR A 49 -3.35 -10.52 4.10
CA TYR A 49 -3.22 -10.57 2.65
C TYR A 49 -1.78 -10.26 2.26
N THR A 50 -1.18 -11.16 1.49
CA THR A 50 0.19 -10.95 1.00
C THR A 50 0.13 -10.49 -0.44
N ALA A 51 0.68 -9.33 -0.68
CA ALA A 51 0.79 -8.76 -2.01
C ALA A 51 2.17 -9.06 -2.55
N ASP A 52 2.21 -9.63 -3.75
CA ASP A 52 3.44 -9.96 -4.41
C ASP A 52 3.80 -8.79 -5.31
N LEU A 53 4.87 -8.10 -4.97
CA LEU A 53 5.26 -6.87 -5.65
C LEU A 53 6.30 -7.19 -6.70
N GLN A 54 5.87 -7.28 -7.95
CA GLN A 54 6.77 -7.58 -9.04
C GLN A 54 6.86 -6.40 -9.98
N VAL A 55 8.07 -5.89 -10.15
CA VAL A 55 8.34 -4.81 -11.09
C VAL A 55 7.43 -3.62 -10.83
N VAL A 56 7.39 -3.20 -9.57
CA VAL A 56 6.62 -2.02 -9.20
C VAL A 56 7.35 -0.81 -9.74
N GLY A 57 6.64 0.01 -10.49
CA GLY A 57 7.20 1.21 -11.11
C GLY A 57 6.45 2.45 -10.64
N LYS A 58 6.45 3.48 -11.48
CA LYS A 58 5.93 4.78 -11.09
C LYS A 58 4.41 4.84 -10.96
N HIS A 59 3.71 3.87 -11.51
CA HIS A 59 2.26 3.85 -11.44
C HIS A 59 1.80 3.10 -10.20
N TRP A 60 0.70 3.54 -9.63
CA TRP A 60 0.13 2.84 -8.50
C TRP A 60 -0.35 1.46 -8.89
N LEU A 61 0.02 0.47 -8.09
CA LEU A 61 -0.50 -0.89 -8.18
C LEU A 61 -1.39 -1.11 -6.98
N TYR A 62 -2.64 -1.38 -7.23
CA TYR A 62 -3.61 -1.64 -6.17
C TYR A 62 -3.61 -3.12 -5.84
N THR A 63 -3.86 -3.43 -4.56
CA THR A 63 -4.14 -4.81 -4.17
C THR A 63 -5.43 -5.26 -4.86
N ASN A 64 -5.58 -6.58 -5.04
CA ASN A 64 -6.73 -7.14 -5.72
C ASN A 64 -8.02 -7.05 -4.92
N TYR A 65 -7.90 -6.74 -3.64
CA TYR A 65 -9.03 -6.71 -2.73
C TYR A 65 -9.02 -5.43 -1.94
N TYR A 66 -10.19 -5.02 -1.49
CA TYR A 66 -10.28 -3.94 -0.54
C TYR A 66 -10.53 -4.50 0.85
N TYR A 67 -10.28 -3.70 1.85
CA TYR A 67 -10.28 -4.11 3.24
C TYR A 67 -11.05 -3.12 4.08
N HIS A 68 -11.44 -3.57 5.27
CA HIS A 68 -11.92 -2.69 6.32
C HIS A 68 -10.86 -2.59 7.41
N PRO A 69 -10.75 -1.47 8.09
CA PRO A 69 -9.81 -1.36 9.19
C PRO A 69 -10.23 -2.22 10.37
N ASN A 70 -9.32 -2.42 11.31
CA ASN A 70 -9.63 -3.15 12.52
C ASN A 70 -10.47 -2.28 13.47
N GLY A 71 -10.75 -2.81 14.67
CA GLY A 71 -11.59 -2.10 15.63
C GLY A 71 -11.02 -0.78 16.10
N ASP A 72 -9.72 -0.58 15.95
CA ASP A 72 -9.05 0.66 16.30
C ASP A 72 -8.92 1.60 15.11
N GLY A 73 -9.49 1.26 13.98
CA GLY A 73 -9.42 2.09 12.79
C GLY A 73 -8.06 2.04 12.11
N LYS A 74 -7.40 0.89 12.13
CA LYS A 74 -6.06 0.75 11.60
C LYS A 74 -5.95 -0.38 10.59
N ILE A 75 -5.02 -0.21 9.66
CA ILE A 75 -4.59 -1.26 8.74
C ILE A 75 -3.07 -1.26 8.76
N TYR A 76 -2.47 -2.41 9.00
CA TYR A 76 -1.02 -2.56 9.11
C TYR A 76 -0.44 -3.12 7.84
N VAL A 77 0.77 -2.68 7.50
CA VAL A 77 1.49 -3.17 6.32
C VAL A 77 2.93 -3.46 6.72
N ASP A 78 3.34 -4.70 6.52
CA ASP A 78 4.73 -5.09 6.67
C ASP A 78 5.29 -5.26 5.27
N TYR A 79 6.45 -4.70 5.00
CA TYR A 79 7.02 -4.77 3.67
C TYR A 79 8.44 -5.29 3.68
N SER A 80 8.79 -5.93 2.58
CA SER A 80 10.15 -6.41 2.35
C SER A 80 10.40 -6.25 0.85
N VAL A 81 11.18 -5.26 0.49
CA VAL A 81 11.35 -4.87 -0.90
C VAL A 81 12.82 -4.66 -1.20
N ARG A 82 13.15 -4.69 -2.47
CA ARG A 82 14.50 -4.34 -2.92
C ARG A 82 14.41 -3.73 -4.30
N ALA A 83 15.34 -2.84 -4.59
CA ALA A 83 15.42 -2.23 -5.90
C ALA A 83 15.90 -3.27 -6.91
N ASP A 84 15.41 -3.17 -8.14
CA ASP A 84 15.85 -4.07 -9.21
C ASP A 84 17.28 -3.81 -9.62
N THR A 85 17.58 -2.59 -9.96
CA THR A 85 18.90 -2.26 -10.50
C THR A 85 19.51 -1.03 -9.88
N ARG A 86 18.69 -0.10 -9.39
CA ARG A 86 19.17 1.14 -8.81
C ARG A 86 18.36 1.49 -7.59
N THR A 87 18.98 2.18 -6.66
CA THR A 87 18.29 2.72 -5.49
C THR A 87 17.05 3.48 -5.92
N THR A 88 15.96 3.23 -5.21
CA THR A 88 14.68 3.84 -5.53
C THR A 88 13.94 4.19 -4.26
N THR A 89 12.82 4.86 -4.42
CA THR A 89 11.94 5.20 -3.32
C THR A 89 10.65 4.41 -3.48
N PHE A 90 10.19 3.83 -2.39
CA PHE A 90 9.00 2.99 -2.35
C PHE A 90 7.89 3.77 -1.67
N TYR A 91 6.71 3.73 -2.23
CA TYR A 91 5.56 4.44 -1.70
C TYR A 91 4.45 3.45 -1.41
N ILE A 92 3.85 3.58 -0.25
CA ILE A 92 2.70 2.77 0.15
C ILE A 92 1.54 3.72 0.33
N GLY A 93 0.51 3.55 -0.48
CA GLY A 93 -0.63 4.44 -0.45
C GLY A 93 -1.87 3.75 0.05
N LEU A 94 -2.82 4.53 0.49
CA LEU A 94 -4.12 4.03 0.90
C LEU A 94 -5.19 4.76 0.10
N TYR A 95 -6.00 4.00 -0.60
CA TYR A 95 -7.07 4.53 -1.40
C TYR A 95 -8.40 4.21 -0.74
N ASP A 96 -9.19 5.25 -0.52
CA ASP A 96 -10.52 5.09 0.06
C ASP A 96 -11.51 4.97 -1.08
N LEU A 97 -12.00 3.75 -1.32
CA LEU A 97 -12.94 3.51 -2.41
C LEU A 97 -14.30 4.15 -2.14
N THR A 98 -14.67 4.27 -0.89
CA THR A 98 -15.95 4.87 -0.53
C THR A 98 -15.97 6.35 -0.87
N GLN A 99 -14.83 7.03 -0.66
CA GLN A 99 -14.69 8.45 -1.00
C GLN A 99 -14.07 8.67 -2.37
N ASP A 100 -13.56 7.60 -2.97
CA ASP A 100 -12.95 7.63 -4.30
C ASP A 100 -11.76 8.58 -4.36
N LYS A 101 -10.81 8.40 -3.44
CA LYS A 101 -9.61 9.22 -3.44
C LYS A 101 -8.47 8.55 -2.70
N LEU A 102 -7.26 8.92 -3.08
CA LEU A 102 -6.06 8.55 -2.36
C LEU A 102 -6.01 9.42 -1.10
N VAL A 103 -5.95 8.81 0.07
CA VAL A 103 -6.04 9.58 1.31
C VAL A 103 -4.70 9.79 1.98
N VAL A 104 -3.72 8.93 1.74
CA VAL A 104 -2.41 9.09 2.35
C VAL A 104 -1.38 8.28 1.60
N GLU A 105 -0.14 8.74 1.61
CA GLU A 105 1.02 8.03 1.09
C GLU A 105 2.10 7.98 2.14
N PHE A 106 2.82 6.88 2.15
CA PHE A 106 3.92 6.64 3.05
C PHE A 106 5.16 6.46 2.20
N THR A 107 6.25 7.10 2.57
CA THR A 107 7.48 7.08 1.78
C THR A 107 8.53 6.24 2.48
N VAL A 108 9.11 5.31 1.74
CA VAL A 108 10.25 4.53 2.19
C VAL A 108 11.43 4.91 1.29
N ASN A 109 12.36 5.66 1.84
CA ASN A 109 13.49 6.17 1.07
C ASN A 109 14.60 5.16 1.00
N ASP A 110 15.45 5.33 0.01
CA ASP A 110 16.74 4.63 -0.03
C ASP A 110 16.58 3.12 -0.07
N VAL A 111 15.69 2.65 -0.93
CA VAL A 111 15.54 1.21 -1.16
C VAL A 111 16.60 0.79 -2.15
N ARG A 112 17.51 -0.06 -1.71
CA ARG A 112 18.66 -0.50 -2.49
C ARG A 112 18.45 -1.91 -3.00
N THR A 113 19.37 -2.35 -3.84
CA THR A 113 19.32 -3.72 -4.36
C THR A 113 19.52 -4.75 -3.26
N SER A 114 20.13 -4.36 -2.15
CA SER A 114 20.29 -5.24 -1.01
C SER A 114 19.01 -5.39 -0.19
N GLY A 115 18.04 -4.52 -0.42
CA GLY A 115 16.74 -4.67 0.21
C GLY A 115 16.50 -3.78 1.40
N LYS A 116 15.23 -3.67 1.75
CA LYS A 116 14.80 -2.92 2.93
C LYS A 116 13.49 -3.50 3.43
N THR A 117 13.39 -3.68 4.73
CA THR A 117 12.18 -4.20 5.37
C THR A 117 11.69 -3.20 6.38
N GLY A 118 10.41 -3.24 6.68
CA GLY A 118 9.85 -2.39 7.70
C GLY A 118 8.36 -2.63 7.84
N SER A 119 7.78 -1.86 8.75
CA SER A 119 6.36 -1.94 9.05
C SER A 119 5.80 -0.53 9.21
N MET A 120 4.54 -0.39 8.88
CA MET A 120 3.84 0.86 9.11
C MET A 120 2.37 0.54 9.29
N ASN A 121 1.59 1.53 9.74
CA ASN A 121 0.16 1.36 9.73
C ASN A 121 -0.51 2.67 9.35
N PHE A 122 -1.68 2.51 8.76
CA PHE A 122 -2.59 3.62 8.53
C PHE A 122 -3.56 3.67 9.70
N TYR A 123 -3.94 4.84 10.15
CA TYR A 123 -4.81 4.98 11.30
C TYR A 123 -5.84 6.08 11.08
N ASN A 124 -6.75 6.23 12.00
CA ASN A 124 -7.88 7.14 11.89
C ASN A 124 -8.78 6.81 10.71
N LEU A 125 -8.88 5.52 10.41
CA LEU A 125 -9.69 5.08 9.28
C LEU A 125 -11.13 4.87 9.70
N VAL A 126 -12.03 5.03 8.76
CA VAL A 126 -13.46 4.87 9.01
C VAL A 126 -13.82 3.41 8.77
N GLN A 127 -14.37 2.76 9.78
CA GLN A 127 -14.57 1.32 9.72
C GLN A 127 -15.55 0.89 8.63
N SER A 128 -16.48 1.75 8.27
CA SER A 128 -17.45 1.41 7.25
C SER A 128 -16.95 1.70 5.83
N HIS A 129 -15.77 2.29 5.70
CA HIS A 129 -15.23 2.59 4.39
C HIS A 129 -14.43 1.42 3.84
N ASN A 130 -14.35 1.35 2.53
CA ASN A 130 -13.58 0.33 1.83
C ASN A 130 -12.25 0.93 1.43
N TYR A 131 -11.16 0.25 1.80
CA TYR A 131 -9.82 0.75 1.52
C TYR A 131 -9.03 -0.24 0.71
N ALA A 132 -8.26 0.25 -0.25
CA ALA A 132 -7.28 -0.55 -0.97
C ALA A 132 -5.90 -0.01 -0.65
N VAL A 133 -4.94 -0.91 -0.56
CA VAL A 133 -3.54 -0.52 -0.38
C VAL A 133 -2.90 -0.53 -1.76
N CYS A 134 -2.06 0.45 -2.01
CA CYS A 134 -1.42 0.54 -3.31
C CYS A 134 0.06 0.86 -3.13
N PHE A 135 0.82 0.58 -4.19
CA PHE A 135 2.28 0.66 -4.15
C PHE A 135 2.80 1.24 -5.43
N ARG A 136 3.87 2.00 -5.31
CA ARG A 136 4.62 2.45 -6.48
C ARG A 136 6.06 2.70 -6.10
N ALA A 137 6.90 2.86 -7.10
CA ALA A 137 8.32 3.15 -6.89
C ALA A 137 8.78 4.15 -7.94
N HIS A 138 9.68 5.01 -7.55
CA HIS A 138 10.22 6.03 -8.44
C HIS A 138 11.56 6.49 -7.87
N PRO A 139 12.59 6.66 -8.66
CA PRO A 139 12.64 6.66 -10.12
C PRO A 139 12.85 5.28 -10.75
N SER A 140 13.12 4.26 -9.98
CA SER A 140 13.40 2.94 -10.52
C SER A 140 12.43 1.92 -9.96
N SER A 141 12.34 0.78 -10.59
CA SER A 141 11.43 -0.28 -10.18
C SER A 141 11.99 -1.08 -9.01
N LEU A 142 11.10 -1.79 -8.35
CA LEU A 142 11.49 -2.68 -7.26
C LEU A 142 10.66 -3.94 -7.27
N ASN A 143 11.08 -4.88 -6.46
CA ASN A 143 10.39 -6.14 -6.24
C ASN A 143 10.32 -6.44 -4.76
N GLY A 144 9.42 -7.33 -4.38
CA GLY A 144 9.31 -7.76 -3.00
C GLY A 144 7.92 -8.19 -2.66
N SER A 145 7.56 -7.99 -1.41
CA SER A 145 6.23 -8.36 -0.94
C SER A 145 5.79 -7.43 0.17
N ALA A 146 4.49 -7.39 0.38
CA ALA A 146 3.91 -6.66 1.49
C ALA A 146 2.78 -7.49 2.07
N VAL A 147 2.69 -7.48 3.39
CA VAL A 147 1.62 -8.19 4.09
C VAL A 147 0.71 -7.16 4.70
N ILE A 148 -0.55 -7.19 4.32
CA ILE A 148 -1.56 -6.30 4.85
C ILE A 148 -2.31 -7.07 5.91
N LYS A 149 -2.48 -6.47 7.08
CA LYS A 149 -3.07 -7.18 8.20
C LYS A 149 -3.76 -6.22 9.17
N HIS A 150 -4.51 -6.82 10.11
CA HIS A 150 -5.22 -6.06 11.14
C HIS A 150 -4.34 -5.66 12.30
#